data_13ef81ba5d863a954c4818284edf8bdb
#
_entry.id   13ef81ba5d863a954c4818284edf8bdb
#
_cell.length_a   1.000
_cell.length_b   1.000
_cell.length_c   1.000
_cell.angle_alpha   90.00
_cell.angle_beta   90.00
_cell.angle_gamma   90.00
#
_symmetry.space_group_name_H-M   'P 1'
#
loop_
_entity.id
_entity.type
_entity.pdbx_description
1 polymer ?
#
loop_
_entity_poly.entity_id
_entity_poly.type
_entity_poly.pdbx_seq_one_letter_code
_entity_poly.pdbx_strand_id
1 'polypeptide(L)'
;MSNDLWTRRVVLQRALQLGAMGVATPLAINLAAIGEAAAFDNTDYKALVCVFLYGGNDYANTVIPYDDTNYNLYHAIRGGGPNQTAGGIAYGRAQLDATALTPTAGPVLTDNLQYALAPQLPGLKTLWEAGRLAVQLNVGPLIQPTTLAQYLSTNRVANPLPPKLFSHNDQQSVW
;
A
#
# COMPACT_ATOMS: atom_id res chain seq x y z
N MET A 1 -41.83 20.27 -15.80
CA MET A 1 -40.74 19.85 -14.90
C MET A 1 -39.52 19.70 -15.77
N SER A 2 -38.62 20.67 -15.75
CA SER A 2 -37.41 20.72 -16.57
C SER A 2 -36.37 19.77 -15.94
N ASN A 3 -35.98 18.73 -16.65
CA ASN A 3 -34.79 17.92 -16.31
C ASN A 3 -33.57 18.82 -16.58
N ASP A 4 -33.08 19.49 -15.55
CA ASP A 4 -31.76 20.11 -15.58
C ASP A 4 -30.71 18.99 -15.65
N LEU A 5 -30.40 18.59 -16.86
CA LEU A 5 -29.25 17.75 -17.16
C LEU A 5 -28.00 18.51 -16.70
N TRP A 6 -27.39 18.03 -15.65
CA TRP A 6 -26.08 18.49 -15.20
C TRP A 6 -25.07 18.29 -16.31
N THR A 7 -24.87 19.32 -17.13
CA THR A 7 -23.89 19.26 -18.21
C THR A 7 -22.49 19.22 -17.60
N ARG A 8 -21.58 18.48 -18.21
CA ARG A 8 -20.15 18.38 -17.82
C ARG A 8 -19.55 19.77 -17.50
N ARG A 9 -19.97 20.78 -18.21
CA ARG A 9 -19.54 22.18 -18.06
C ARG A 9 -19.96 22.78 -16.71
N VAL A 10 -21.14 22.48 -16.22
CA VAL A 10 -21.66 22.95 -14.91
C VAL A 10 -20.92 22.28 -13.76
N VAL A 11 -20.59 20.98 -13.89
CA VAL A 11 -19.79 20.25 -12.89
C VAL A 11 -18.38 20.82 -12.81
N LEU A 12 -17.72 21.06 -13.95
CA LEU A 12 -16.39 21.65 -14.01
C LEU A 12 -16.36 23.08 -13.47
N GLN A 13 -17.36 23.90 -13.78
CA GLN A 13 -17.46 25.27 -13.24
C GLN A 13 -17.65 25.28 -11.71
N ARG A 14 -18.44 24.38 -11.16
CA ARG A 14 -18.61 24.27 -9.70
C ARG A 14 -17.37 23.68 -9.01
N ALA A 15 -16.69 22.73 -9.62
CA ALA A 15 -15.42 22.20 -9.11
C ALA A 15 -14.33 23.30 -9.09
N LEU A 16 -14.26 24.17 -10.10
CA LEU A 16 -13.37 25.33 -10.12
C LEU A 16 -13.73 26.37 -9.03
N GLN A 17 -15.00 26.58 -8.76
CA GLN A 17 -15.45 27.50 -7.69
C GLN A 17 -15.13 26.97 -6.29
N LEU A 18 -15.20 25.66 -6.08
CA LEU A 18 -14.80 25.01 -4.83
C LEU A 18 -13.26 24.98 -4.66
N GLY A 19 -12.51 24.88 -5.74
CA GLY A 19 -11.04 24.99 -5.74
C GLY A 19 -10.51 26.37 -5.36
N ALA A 20 -11.29 27.43 -5.53
CA ALA A 20 -10.92 28.78 -5.11
C ALA A 20 -10.97 28.99 -3.58
N MET A 21 -11.48 28.04 -2.81
CA MET A 21 -11.50 28.07 -1.33
C MET A 21 -10.31 27.39 -0.64
N GLY A 22 -9.25 27.07 -1.35
CA GLY A 22 -7.88 27.09 -0.83
C GLY A 22 -7.37 25.87 -0.06
N VAL A 23 -8.03 24.69 0.01
CA VAL A 23 -7.47 23.55 0.79
C VAL A 23 -7.55 22.16 0.11
N ALA A 24 -8.16 22.03 -1.05
CA ALA A 24 -8.41 20.70 -1.66
C ALA A 24 -7.88 20.53 -3.09
N THR A 25 -6.98 21.37 -3.55
CA THR A 25 -6.57 21.43 -4.97
C THR A 25 -5.85 20.18 -5.50
N PRO A 26 -4.92 19.51 -4.80
CA PRO A 26 -4.24 18.35 -5.39
C PRO A 26 -5.17 17.13 -5.53
N LEU A 27 -6.03 16.89 -4.54
CA LEU A 27 -6.94 15.75 -4.56
C LEU A 27 -8.08 15.94 -5.59
N ALA A 28 -8.60 17.15 -5.70
CA ALA A 28 -9.66 17.47 -6.66
C ALA A 28 -9.17 17.39 -8.12
N ILE A 29 -7.93 17.79 -8.40
CA ILE A 29 -7.34 17.71 -9.74
C ILE A 29 -7.09 16.24 -10.11
N ASN A 30 -6.59 15.44 -9.19
CA ASN A 30 -6.38 14.00 -9.41
C ASN A 30 -7.69 13.25 -9.61
N LEU A 31 -8.72 13.56 -8.81
CA LEU A 31 -10.06 12.98 -8.99
C LEU A 31 -10.73 13.42 -10.30
N ALA A 32 -10.52 14.67 -10.74
CA ALA A 32 -11.03 15.13 -12.03
C ALA A 32 -10.34 14.44 -13.21
N ALA A 33 -9.02 14.26 -13.15
CA ALA A 33 -8.27 13.55 -14.17
C ALA A 33 -8.66 12.05 -14.25
N ILE A 34 -8.90 11.41 -13.12
CA ILE A 34 -9.41 10.02 -13.05
C ILE A 34 -10.84 9.95 -13.60
N GLY A 35 -11.69 10.94 -13.31
CA GLY A 35 -13.06 11.02 -13.81
C GLY A 35 -13.13 11.23 -15.33
N GLU A 36 -12.19 11.96 -15.90
CA GLU A 36 -12.11 12.19 -17.35
C GLU A 36 -11.63 10.95 -18.11
N ALA A 37 -10.70 10.21 -17.54
CA ALA A 37 -10.24 8.93 -18.08
C ALA A 37 -11.32 7.83 -18.03
N ALA A 38 -12.26 7.89 -17.07
CA ALA A 38 -13.36 6.95 -16.90
C ALA A 38 -14.60 7.24 -17.78
N ALA A 39 -14.65 8.38 -18.49
CA ALA A 39 -15.85 8.85 -19.17
C ALA A 39 -16.08 8.27 -20.59
N PHE A 40 -15.32 7.27 -21.02
CA PHE A 40 -15.28 6.88 -22.43
C PHE A 40 -16.28 5.80 -22.88
N ASP A 41 -16.87 5.04 -21.97
CA ASP A 41 -17.96 4.10 -22.33
C ASP A 41 -18.76 3.77 -21.06
N ASN A 42 -20.05 4.07 -21.05
CA ASN A 42 -20.89 3.79 -19.88
C ASN A 42 -21.31 2.31 -19.79
N THR A 43 -20.96 1.50 -20.78
CA THR A 43 -21.20 0.04 -20.78
C THR A 43 -20.07 -0.76 -20.13
N ASP A 44 -18.85 -0.18 -20.02
CA ASP A 44 -17.69 -0.80 -19.38
C ASP A 44 -17.03 0.18 -18.37
N TYR A 45 -17.83 0.67 -17.45
CA TYR A 45 -17.33 1.58 -16.40
C TYR A 45 -16.34 0.86 -15.48
N LYS A 46 -15.12 1.36 -15.43
CA LYS A 46 -14.06 0.90 -14.51
C LYS A 46 -13.70 2.03 -13.56
N ALA A 47 -13.64 1.73 -12.28
CA ALA A 47 -13.22 2.66 -11.27
C ALA A 47 -11.95 2.16 -10.58
N LEU A 48 -10.98 3.06 -10.40
CA LEU A 48 -9.84 2.83 -9.52
C LEU A 48 -10.18 3.43 -8.15
N VAL A 49 -10.20 2.58 -7.13
CA VAL A 49 -10.39 3.01 -5.74
C VAL A 49 -9.07 2.87 -5.01
N CYS A 50 -8.53 3.99 -4.52
CA CYS A 50 -7.33 4.01 -3.71
C CYS A 50 -7.72 4.08 -2.22
N VAL A 51 -7.28 3.08 -1.45
CA VAL A 51 -7.44 3.05 0.01
C VAL A 51 -6.08 3.30 0.63
N PHE A 52 -5.89 4.48 1.21
CA PHE A 52 -4.66 4.87 1.86
C PHE A 52 -4.75 4.65 3.36
N LEU A 53 -3.99 3.66 3.87
CA LEU A 53 -3.94 3.31 5.30
C LEU A 53 -2.89 4.17 6.01
N TYR A 54 -3.23 5.42 6.22
CA TYR A 54 -2.31 6.36 6.81
C TYR A 54 -2.35 6.29 8.34
N GLY A 55 -1.18 6.12 8.95
CA GLY A 55 -1.03 6.26 10.39
C GLY A 55 -1.46 5.07 11.25
N GLY A 56 -1.59 3.87 10.74
CA GLY A 56 -2.03 2.76 11.57
C GLY A 56 -1.79 1.36 11.02
N ASN A 57 -1.12 1.22 9.89
CA ASN A 57 -0.82 -0.09 9.33
C ASN A 57 0.55 -0.61 9.78
N ASP A 58 0.58 -1.76 10.43
CA ASP A 58 1.80 -2.53 10.64
C ASP A 58 2.08 -3.37 9.39
N TYR A 59 2.80 -2.77 8.43
CA TYR A 59 3.10 -3.39 7.15
C TYR A 59 3.82 -4.74 7.30
N ALA A 60 4.71 -4.87 8.30
CA ALA A 60 5.48 -6.08 8.55
C ALA A 60 4.65 -7.23 9.15
N ASN A 61 3.44 -6.92 9.63
CA ASN A 61 2.44 -7.89 10.05
C ASN A 61 1.24 -7.95 9.09
N THR A 62 1.30 -7.30 7.95
CA THR A 62 0.29 -7.37 6.89
C THR A 62 0.69 -8.42 5.85
N VAL A 63 1.93 -8.36 5.36
CA VAL A 63 2.54 -9.36 4.47
C VAL A 63 3.82 -9.86 5.14
N ILE A 64 3.85 -11.10 5.49
CA ILE A 64 4.85 -11.70 6.36
C ILE A 64 5.70 -12.67 5.54
N PRO A 65 7.05 -12.64 5.66
CA PRO A 65 7.89 -13.69 5.10
C PRO A 65 7.52 -15.08 5.63
N TYR A 66 7.40 -16.05 4.72
CA TYR A 66 6.93 -17.38 5.09
C TYR A 66 7.95 -18.48 4.77
N ASP A 67 8.99 -18.20 3.96
CA ASP A 67 10.14 -19.08 3.83
C ASP A 67 10.93 -19.16 5.16
N ASP A 68 11.64 -20.27 5.39
CA ASP A 68 12.27 -20.53 6.69
C ASP A 68 13.29 -19.47 7.10
N THR A 69 14.10 -19.00 6.16
CA THR A 69 15.17 -18.05 6.45
C THR A 69 14.62 -16.68 6.87
N ASN A 70 13.73 -16.11 6.07
CA ASN A 70 13.22 -14.78 6.32
C ASN A 70 12.15 -14.77 7.42
N TYR A 71 11.39 -15.86 7.56
CA TYR A 71 10.47 -16.00 8.69
C TYR A 71 11.21 -16.03 10.03
N ASN A 72 12.33 -16.75 10.13
CA ASN A 72 13.13 -16.77 11.36
C ASN A 72 13.71 -15.38 11.69
N LEU A 73 14.14 -14.60 10.68
CA LEU A 73 14.56 -13.22 10.87
C LEU A 73 13.41 -12.33 11.35
N TYR A 74 12.25 -12.42 10.71
CA TYR A 74 11.06 -11.72 11.15
C TYR A 74 10.72 -12.03 12.61
N HIS A 75 10.74 -13.29 12.99
CA HIS A 75 10.49 -13.74 14.36
C HIS A 75 11.54 -13.23 15.36
N ALA A 76 12.82 -13.25 14.99
CA ALA A 76 13.89 -12.72 15.84
C ALA A 76 13.77 -11.22 16.07
N ILE A 77 13.39 -10.45 15.04
CA ILE A 77 13.28 -8.99 15.12
C ILE A 77 12.02 -8.55 15.88
N ARG A 78 10.89 -9.22 15.64
CA ARG A 78 9.60 -8.77 16.20
C ARG A 78 9.26 -9.48 17.53
N GLY A 79 10.09 -10.39 17.97
CA GLY A 79 9.95 -11.13 19.22
C GLY A 79 8.85 -12.21 19.15
N GLY A 80 8.61 -12.82 20.27
CA GLY A 80 7.50 -13.75 20.45
C GLY A 80 7.88 -15.23 20.33
N GLY A 81 9.02 -15.59 19.78
CA GLY A 81 9.41 -16.99 19.57
C GLY A 81 8.48 -17.74 18.62
N PRO A 82 8.74 -19.01 18.29
CA PRO A 82 8.06 -19.74 17.21
C PRO A 82 6.54 -19.86 17.36
N ASN A 83 6.01 -19.74 18.57
CA ASN A 83 4.58 -19.83 18.86
C ASN A 83 4.08 -18.65 19.71
N GLN A 84 4.78 -17.52 19.66
CA GLN A 84 4.48 -16.34 20.51
C GLN A 84 4.58 -16.60 22.01
N THR A 85 5.31 -17.63 22.41
CA THR A 85 5.40 -18.02 23.82
C THR A 85 6.22 -17.06 24.68
N ALA A 86 7.08 -16.26 24.04
CA ALA A 86 7.92 -15.27 24.70
C ALA A 86 7.32 -13.83 24.66
N GLY A 87 6.08 -13.67 24.20
CA GLY A 87 5.49 -12.36 23.94
C GLY A 87 5.94 -11.76 22.60
N GLY A 88 5.77 -10.45 22.40
CA GLY A 88 6.09 -9.79 21.14
C GLY A 88 4.89 -9.76 20.17
N ILE A 89 5.14 -9.24 18.96
CA ILE A 89 4.11 -8.96 17.97
C ILE A 89 4.25 -9.79 16.68
N ALA A 90 5.20 -10.73 16.66
CA ALA A 90 5.34 -11.65 15.54
C ALA A 90 4.25 -12.71 15.55
N TYR A 91 3.69 -13.03 14.38
CA TYR A 91 2.78 -14.18 14.25
C TYR A 91 3.54 -15.50 14.31
N GLY A 92 3.00 -16.48 15.01
CA GLY A 92 3.47 -17.86 14.97
C GLY A 92 3.23 -18.46 13.58
N ARG A 93 4.15 -19.35 13.14
CA ARG A 93 4.07 -19.92 11.79
C ARG A 93 2.75 -20.63 11.52
N ALA A 94 2.28 -21.43 12.48
CA ALA A 94 1.02 -22.14 12.35
C ALA A 94 -0.20 -21.20 12.17
N GLN A 95 -0.11 -19.96 12.63
CA GLN A 95 -1.17 -18.95 12.42
C GLN A 95 -1.20 -18.45 10.96
N LEU A 96 -0.08 -18.54 10.25
CA LEU A 96 0.09 -18.08 8.88
C LEU A 96 -0.25 -19.14 7.83
N ASP A 97 -0.31 -20.41 8.20
CA ASP A 97 -0.53 -21.53 7.27
C ASP A 97 -1.79 -21.33 6.41
N ALA A 98 -2.88 -20.87 7.04
CA ALA A 98 -4.14 -20.64 6.35
C ALA A 98 -4.11 -19.49 5.35
N THR A 99 -3.16 -18.58 5.48
CA THR A 99 -3.04 -17.37 4.64
C THR A 99 -1.76 -17.34 3.82
N ALA A 100 -1.02 -18.46 3.75
CA ALA A 100 0.16 -18.59 2.90
C ALA A 100 -0.20 -18.37 1.42
N LEU A 101 0.59 -17.52 0.75
CA LEU A 101 0.42 -17.15 -0.65
C LEU A 101 1.20 -18.11 -1.54
N THR A 102 0.52 -19.07 -2.13
CA THR A 102 1.13 -19.94 -3.14
C THR A 102 0.99 -19.25 -4.50
N PRO A 103 2.07 -19.07 -5.27
CA PRO A 103 1.95 -18.52 -6.62
C PRO A 103 1.03 -19.41 -7.48
N THR A 104 -0.03 -18.84 -8.03
CA THR A 104 -1.00 -19.57 -8.86
C THR A 104 -0.59 -19.57 -10.33
N ALA A 105 0.20 -18.60 -10.75
CA ALA A 105 0.80 -18.51 -12.07
C ALA A 105 2.01 -17.57 -12.01
N GLY A 106 3.01 -17.83 -12.85
CA GLY A 106 4.20 -16.99 -12.97
C GLY A 106 5.48 -17.65 -12.45
N PRO A 107 6.62 -16.98 -12.59
CA PRO A 107 7.88 -17.51 -12.13
C PRO A 107 7.89 -17.62 -10.59
N VAL A 108 8.51 -18.66 -10.09
CA VAL A 108 8.87 -18.76 -8.66
C VAL A 108 9.71 -17.54 -8.32
N LEU A 109 9.43 -16.90 -7.20
CA LEU A 109 10.23 -15.78 -6.73
C LEU A 109 11.70 -16.20 -6.56
N THR A 110 12.61 -15.28 -6.87
CA THR A 110 14.04 -15.51 -6.64
C THR A 110 14.28 -15.89 -5.19
N ASP A 111 15.29 -16.74 -4.97
CA ASP A 111 15.69 -17.21 -3.63
C ASP A 111 14.61 -17.99 -2.86
N ASN A 112 13.65 -18.60 -3.58
CA ASN A 112 12.52 -19.32 -2.99
C ASN A 112 11.71 -18.51 -1.96
N LEU A 113 11.64 -17.21 -2.13
CA LEU A 113 10.90 -16.34 -1.25
C LEU A 113 9.41 -16.75 -1.23
N GLN A 114 8.87 -16.84 -0.02
CA GLN A 114 7.48 -17.15 0.23
C GLN A 114 6.89 -16.11 1.19
N TYR A 115 5.62 -15.86 1.04
CA TYR A 115 4.91 -14.89 1.88
C TYR A 115 3.58 -15.46 2.36
N ALA A 116 3.09 -14.93 3.48
CA ALA A 116 1.75 -15.14 3.98
C ALA A 116 1.11 -13.79 4.30
N LEU A 117 -0.21 -13.72 4.25
CA LEU A 117 -0.95 -12.57 4.75
C LEU A 117 -1.20 -12.71 6.25
N ALA A 118 -1.47 -11.59 6.91
CA ALA A 118 -1.95 -11.61 8.28
C ALA A 118 -3.16 -12.57 8.42
N PRO A 119 -3.29 -13.30 9.54
CA PRO A 119 -4.38 -14.24 9.74
C PRO A 119 -5.78 -13.60 9.63
N GLN A 120 -5.87 -12.29 9.83
CA GLN A 120 -7.11 -11.52 9.75
C GLN A 120 -7.52 -11.16 8.30
N LEU A 121 -6.72 -11.53 7.30
CA LEU A 121 -6.92 -11.18 5.90
C LEU A 121 -7.26 -12.38 4.98
N PRO A 122 -8.14 -13.33 5.40
CA PRO A 122 -8.45 -14.50 4.58
C PRO A 122 -9.16 -14.11 3.27
N GLY A 123 -9.91 -13.01 3.25
CA GLY A 123 -10.57 -12.51 2.05
C GLY A 123 -9.58 -12.07 0.96
N LEU A 124 -8.42 -11.53 1.34
CA LEU A 124 -7.37 -11.19 0.38
C LEU A 124 -6.71 -12.45 -0.21
N LYS A 125 -6.57 -13.52 0.59
CA LYS A 125 -6.10 -14.80 0.08
C LYS A 125 -7.03 -15.36 -0.99
N THR A 126 -8.33 -15.28 -0.80
CA THR A 126 -9.32 -15.71 -1.80
C THR A 126 -9.16 -14.92 -3.12
N LEU A 127 -8.89 -13.62 -3.04
CA LEU A 127 -8.59 -12.81 -4.23
C LEU A 127 -7.27 -13.20 -4.90
N TRP A 128 -6.27 -13.54 -4.11
CA TRP A 128 -4.99 -14.04 -4.61
C TRP A 128 -5.17 -15.36 -5.39
N GLU A 129 -5.86 -16.31 -4.81
CA GLU A 129 -6.15 -17.61 -5.45
C GLU A 129 -6.97 -17.46 -6.73
N ALA A 130 -7.83 -16.46 -6.79
CA ALA A 130 -8.59 -16.11 -7.99
C ALA A 130 -7.76 -15.31 -9.03
N GLY A 131 -6.49 -15.03 -8.79
CA GLY A 131 -5.64 -14.21 -9.66
C GLY A 131 -6.07 -12.74 -9.76
N ARG A 132 -6.75 -12.23 -8.74
CA ARG A 132 -7.31 -10.87 -8.69
C ARG A 132 -6.59 -9.96 -7.68
N LEU A 133 -5.54 -10.44 -7.06
CA LEU A 133 -4.69 -9.68 -6.12
C LEU A 133 -3.26 -9.74 -6.60
N ALA A 134 -2.59 -8.60 -6.61
CA ALA A 134 -1.14 -8.49 -6.70
C ALA A 134 -0.61 -7.82 -5.44
N VAL A 135 0.53 -8.27 -4.96
CA VAL A 135 1.23 -7.68 -3.80
C VAL A 135 2.52 -7.06 -4.30
N GLN A 136 2.71 -5.79 -4.01
CA GLN A 136 3.95 -5.07 -4.29
C GLN A 136 4.58 -4.65 -2.96
N LEU A 137 5.80 -5.14 -2.71
CA LEU A 137 6.58 -4.82 -1.51
C LEU A 137 7.60 -3.72 -1.79
N ASN A 138 8.15 -3.16 -0.72
CA ASN A 138 9.20 -2.13 -0.77
C ASN A 138 8.79 -0.87 -1.55
N VAL A 139 7.52 -0.51 -1.50
CA VAL A 139 7.01 0.76 -2.03
C VAL A 139 7.08 1.81 -0.94
N GLY A 140 7.70 2.96 -1.25
CA GLY A 140 7.84 4.05 -0.31
C GLY A 140 8.49 5.26 -0.95
N PRO A 141 8.43 6.44 -0.30
CA PRO A 141 9.10 7.62 -0.79
C PRO A 141 10.62 7.39 -0.80
N LEU A 142 11.26 7.71 -1.91
CA LEU A 142 12.70 7.54 -2.12
C LEU A 142 13.25 8.72 -2.92
N ILE A 143 14.38 9.29 -2.48
CA ILE A 143 15.12 10.32 -3.25
C ILE A 143 16.11 9.62 -4.19
N GLN A 144 16.82 8.62 -3.67
CA GLN A 144 17.79 7.82 -4.41
C GLN A 144 17.86 6.42 -3.80
N PRO A 145 18.28 5.38 -4.54
CA PRO A 145 18.54 4.07 -3.97
C PRO A 145 19.50 4.20 -2.78
N THR A 146 19.10 3.69 -1.62
CA THR A 146 19.80 3.97 -0.35
C THR A 146 20.09 2.66 0.36
N THR A 147 21.37 2.41 0.67
CA THR A 147 21.81 1.29 1.50
C THR A 147 21.62 1.62 2.98
N LEU A 148 21.66 0.59 3.84
CA LEU A 148 21.59 0.77 5.29
C LEU A 148 22.72 1.68 5.79
N ALA A 149 23.95 1.54 5.27
CA ALA A 149 25.07 2.39 5.66
C ALA A 149 24.83 3.87 5.29
N GLN A 150 24.26 4.12 4.12
CA GLN A 150 23.87 5.49 3.70
C GLN A 150 22.73 6.04 4.54
N TYR A 151 21.76 5.21 4.89
CA TYR A 151 20.66 5.59 5.80
C TYR A 151 21.18 5.98 7.18
N LEU A 152 22.13 5.25 7.74
CA LEU A 152 22.74 5.52 9.06
C LEU A 152 23.77 6.66 9.03
N SER A 153 24.22 7.10 7.85
CA SER A 153 25.18 8.20 7.70
C SER A 153 24.61 9.50 8.28
N THR A 154 25.46 10.30 8.91
CA THR A 154 25.12 11.66 9.34
C THR A 154 25.25 12.71 8.22
N ASN A 155 25.95 12.37 7.13
CA ASN A 155 26.13 13.27 5.99
C ASN A 155 24.88 13.23 5.09
N ARG A 156 23.93 14.10 5.35
CA ARG A 156 22.67 14.22 4.59
C ARG A 156 22.81 14.93 3.25
N VAL A 157 23.92 15.61 3.01
CA VAL A 157 24.20 16.20 1.70
C VAL A 157 24.54 15.11 0.69
N ALA A 158 25.41 14.16 1.08
CA ALA A 158 25.79 13.03 0.22
C ALA A 158 24.73 11.91 0.22
N ASN A 159 23.97 11.76 1.30
CA ASN A 159 22.97 10.71 1.49
C ASN A 159 21.62 11.33 1.89
N PRO A 160 20.93 12.01 0.95
CA PRO A 160 19.66 12.63 1.24
C PRO A 160 18.59 11.57 1.50
N LEU A 161 17.71 11.82 2.46
CA LEU A 161 16.56 11.02 2.75
C LEU A 161 15.27 11.81 2.47
N PRO A 162 14.17 11.15 2.16
CA PRO A 162 12.89 11.81 2.08
C PRO A 162 12.58 12.60 3.35
N PRO A 163 11.93 13.75 3.24
CA PRO A 163 11.59 14.55 4.40
C PRO A 163 10.58 13.82 5.29
N LYS A 164 10.72 14.04 6.59
CA LYS A 164 9.74 13.60 7.59
C LYS A 164 9.38 12.11 7.55
N LEU A 165 10.36 11.26 7.29
CA LEU A 165 10.20 9.80 7.42
C LEU A 165 9.61 9.47 8.79
N PHE A 166 8.69 8.51 8.84
CA PHE A 166 7.98 8.05 10.04
C PHE A 166 7.02 9.06 10.68
N SER A 167 6.77 10.20 10.07
CA SER A 167 5.72 11.11 10.49
C SER A 167 4.39 10.75 9.83
N HIS A 168 3.44 10.23 10.59
CA HIS A 168 2.13 9.83 10.08
C HIS A 168 1.38 10.99 9.43
N ASN A 169 1.44 12.19 10.02
CA ASN A 169 0.74 13.36 9.51
C ASN A 169 1.33 13.91 8.22
N ASP A 170 2.65 13.80 8.07
CA ASP A 170 3.36 14.41 6.94
C ASP A 170 3.45 13.46 5.74
N GLN A 171 3.29 12.15 5.93
CA GLN A 171 3.38 11.18 4.85
C GLN A 171 2.34 11.40 3.75
N GLN A 172 1.14 11.89 4.07
CA GLN A 172 0.13 12.24 3.06
C GLN A 172 0.63 13.26 2.03
N SER A 173 1.57 14.13 2.40
CA SER A 173 2.11 15.16 1.49
C SER A 173 3.28 14.68 0.66
N VAL A 174 3.81 13.49 0.94
CA VAL A 174 4.99 12.89 0.28
C VAL A 174 4.56 11.80 -0.72
N TRP A 175 3.38 11.19 -0.52
CA TRP A 175 2.76 10.19 -1.40
C TRP A 175 1.83 10.86 -2.47
#